data_958cdcf19e2ca582679ae7e727790eb6
#
_entry.id   958cdcf19e2ca582679ae7e727790eb6
#
_cell.length_a   1.000
_cell.length_b   1.000
_cell.length_c   1.000
_cell.angle_alpha   90.00
_cell.angle_beta   90.00
_cell.angle_gamma   90.00
#
_symmetry.space_group_name_H-M   'P 1'
#
loop_
_entity.id
_entity.type
_entity.pdbx_description
1 polymer ?
#
loop_
_entity_poly.entity_id
_entity_poly.type
_entity_poly.pdbx_seq_one_letter_code
_entity_poly.pdbx_strand_id
1 'polypeptide(L)'
;MDILYLENLKQCPDFVETFKRPGKYFKVNIEGMELEANYEKYEDNMIHIVRTGNNLRFYHWIHAYLAYKYFTEQGKKVDGFVIELVDGKKEKIKLDRLIIREPNILKELRKLKKGYRNPGSHCRFCKIKTECHRELLKKGDLTVIPSISEKVLKDFEMMNVDPLEVINNRDEIDDFRSFQRKALFNMKSVFEDKTLKLNERKLPDDYIVFDVETYGNHDFLFGFLDNDEYIPFFFEDANKNDFEEMIEYLDNRNKKLVHYDVHDTKALRKIAKFRPELRSKIDKILEDSLDLFDVILKDFSFPVTSYSLKDISKYFGFEWRTNLNGFAVLTVYQRYLKGDKSVMQEIYDYNEDDCRATRHVLEELKKF
;
A
#
# COMPACT_ATOMS: atom_id res chain seq x y z
N MET A 1 -4.77 -23.66 5.35
CA MET A 1 -5.53 -23.57 4.11
C MET A 1 -5.99 -22.14 3.91
N ASP A 2 -5.75 -21.64 2.78
CA ASP A 2 -5.36 -20.28 2.53
C ASP A 2 -6.54 -19.40 2.17
N ILE A 3 -6.66 -18.29 2.91
CA ILE A 3 -7.63 -17.23 2.62
C ILE A 3 -7.14 -16.54 1.36
N LEU A 4 -7.76 -16.86 0.24
CA LEU A 4 -7.49 -16.21 -1.02
C LEU A 4 -8.13 -14.84 -1.06
N TYR A 5 -7.31 -13.82 -0.98
CA TYR A 5 -7.76 -12.46 -1.09
C TYR A 5 -8.00 -12.10 -2.55
N LEU A 6 -9.25 -11.86 -2.88
CA LEU A 6 -9.72 -11.77 -4.27
C LEU A 6 -9.21 -10.55 -5.04
N GLU A 7 -8.71 -9.53 -4.36
CA GLU A 7 -8.07 -8.38 -5.01
C GLU A 7 -6.75 -8.77 -5.71
N ASN A 8 -6.14 -9.86 -5.27
CA ASN A 8 -4.82 -10.30 -5.70
C ASN A 8 -4.80 -11.70 -6.32
N LEU A 9 -5.96 -12.24 -6.68
CA LEU A 9 -6.15 -13.54 -7.29
C LEU A 9 -5.24 -13.85 -8.49
N LYS A 10 -4.68 -12.84 -9.13
CA LYS A 10 -3.77 -13.04 -10.26
C LYS A 10 -2.37 -13.50 -9.85
N GLN A 11 -2.04 -13.50 -8.54
CA GLN A 11 -0.65 -13.32 -8.21
C GLN A 11 -0.05 -14.32 -7.23
N CYS A 12 -0.78 -14.82 -6.21
CA CYS A 12 -0.16 -15.74 -5.27
C CYS A 12 -1.17 -16.66 -4.57
N PRO A 13 -1.04 -18.00 -4.72
CA PRO A 13 -1.90 -18.97 -4.03
C PRO A 13 -1.61 -19.07 -2.53
N ASP A 14 -0.41 -18.68 -2.10
CA ASP A 14 0.02 -18.74 -0.69
C ASP A 14 -0.17 -17.42 0.05
N PHE A 15 -0.90 -16.47 -0.55
CA PHE A 15 -1.15 -15.18 0.08
C PHE A 15 -1.86 -15.33 1.43
N VAL A 16 -1.22 -14.86 2.50
CA VAL A 16 -1.79 -14.81 3.84
C VAL A 16 -1.97 -13.37 4.26
N GLU A 17 -3.22 -12.95 4.41
CA GLU A 17 -3.52 -11.56 4.72
C GLU A 17 -3.11 -11.16 6.14
N THR A 18 -2.62 -9.94 6.29
CA THR A 18 -2.25 -9.37 7.60
C THR A 18 -3.46 -8.96 8.43
N PHE A 19 -4.62 -8.79 7.80
CA PHE A 19 -5.81 -8.28 8.46
C PHE A 19 -7.10 -8.96 7.96
N LYS A 20 -7.94 -9.44 8.89
CA LYS A 20 -9.29 -9.94 8.57
C LYS A 20 -10.26 -8.78 8.38
N ARG A 21 -10.94 -8.71 7.25
CA ARG A 21 -12.00 -7.74 7.00
C ARG A 21 -13.23 -8.00 7.86
N PRO A 22 -14.01 -6.96 8.19
CA PRO A 22 -15.32 -7.15 8.80
C PRO A 22 -16.23 -7.98 7.89
N GLY A 23 -17.22 -8.66 8.50
CA GLY A 23 -18.20 -9.45 7.81
C GLY A 23 -18.19 -10.93 8.19
N LYS A 24 -19.10 -11.68 7.60
CA LYS A 24 -19.23 -13.13 7.81
C LYS A 24 -18.41 -13.88 6.80
N TYR A 25 -17.48 -14.72 7.25
CA TYR A 25 -16.63 -15.54 6.40
C TYR A 25 -17.32 -16.84 6.00
N PHE A 26 -17.04 -17.28 4.80
CA PHE A 26 -17.51 -18.55 4.27
C PHE A 26 -16.42 -19.21 3.42
N LYS A 27 -16.53 -20.53 3.27
CA LYS A 27 -15.69 -21.34 2.40
C LYS A 27 -16.54 -21.96 1.31
N VAL A 28 -15.97 -22.07 0.12
CA VAL A 28 -16.62 -22.69 -1.04
C VAL A 28 -15.59 -23.45 -1.85
N ASN A 29 -15.99 -24.61 -2.38
CA ASN A 29 -15.13 -25.42 -3.24
C ASN A 29 -15.43 -25.10 -4.71
N ILE A 30 -14.43 -24.63 -5.46
CA ILE A 30 -14.54 -24.40 -6.90
C ILE A 30 -13.48 -25.24 -7.60
N GLU A 31 -13.93 -26.23 -8.38
CA GLU A 31 -13.07 -27.12 -9.14
C GLU A 31 -11.96 -27.80 -8.30
N GLY A 32 -12.28 -28.17 -7.06
CA GLY A 32 -11.36 -28.80 -6.12
C GLY A 32 -10.42 -27.84 -5.39
N MET A 33 -10.64 -26.54 -5.49
CA MET A 33 -9.97 -25.52 -4.69
C MET A 33 -10.90 -25.04 -3.58
N GLU A 34 -10.49 -25.16 -2.31
CA GLU A 34 -11.21 -24.53 -1.20
C GLU A 34 -10.81 -23.03 -1.14
N LEU A 35 -11.77 -22.17 -1.35
CA LEU A 35 -11.60 -20.72 -1.38
C LEU A 35 -12.41 -20.10 -0.24
N GLU A 36 -11.81 -19.14 0.48
CA GLU A 36 -12.48 -18.39 1.54
C GLU A 36 -12.77 -16.96 1.06
N ALA A 37 -13.97 -16.47 1.37
CA ALA A 37 -14.38 -15.09 1.11
C ALA A 37 -15.29 -14.60 2.25
N ASN A 38 -15.75 -13.34 2.19
CA ASN A 38 -16.65 -12.79 3.19
C ASN A 38 -17.80 -12.03 2.55
N TYR A 39 -18.88 -11.87 3.31
CA TYR A 39 -20.01 -11.01 2.97
C TYR A 39 -20.46 -10.27 4.23
N GLU A 40 -21.14 -9.13 4.06
CA GLU A 40 -21.68 -8.34 5.18
C GLU A 40 -23.03 -8.92 5.62
N LYS A 41 -23.98 -8.99 4.69
CA LYS A 41 -25.31 -9.53 4.92
C LYS A 41 -25.91 -10.16 3.68
N TYR A 42 -26.90 -11.04 3.91
CA TYR A 42 -27.80 -11.57 2.89
C TYR A 42 -29.23 -11.18 3.26
N GLU A 43 -29.89 -10.44 2.40
CA GLU A 43 -31.21 -9.86 2.63
C GLU A 43 -31.91 -9.73 1.27
N ASP A 44 -33.20 -10.04 1.20
CA ASP A 44 -34.04 -9.94 -0.01
C ASP A 44 -33.41 -10.62 -1.24
N ASN A 45 -32.82 -11.80 -1.06
CA ASN A 45 -32.06 -12.54 -2.07
C ASN A 45 -30.84 -11.78 -2.64
N MET A 46 -30.44 -10.67 -2.03
CA MET A 46 -29.25 -9.91 -2.39
C MET A 46 -28.12 -10.17 -1.41
N ILE A 47 -26.92 -10.33 -1.91
CA ILE A 47 -25.69 -10.48 -1.11
C ILE A 47 -24.97 -9.13 -1.07
N HIS A 48 -24.72 -8.62 0.14
CA HIS A 48 -24.01 -7.37 0.37
C HIS A 48 -22.54 -7.64 0.70
N ILE A 49 -21.64 -6.96 0.00
CA ILE A 49 -20.19 -7.12 0.11
C ILE A 49 -19.57 -5.73 0.23
N VAL A 50 -18.81 -5.47 1.28
CA VAL A 50 -18.09 -4.21 1.48
C VAL A 50 -16.66 -4.33 0.99
N ARG A 51 -16.19 -3.34 0.23
CA ARG A 51 -14.85 -3.33 -0.37
C ARG A 51 -14.19 -1.95 -0.31
N THR A 52 -12.88 -1.96 -0.30
CA THR A 52 -12.03 -0.76 -0.17
C THR A 52 -11.68 -0.08 -1.49
N GLY A 53 -12.13 -0.58 -2.64
CA GLY A 53 -11.88 0.05 -3.93
C GLY A 53 -12.85 1.18 -4.24
N ASN A 54 -12.43 2.18 -5.01
CA ASN A 54 -13.26 3.31 -5.45
C ASN A 54 -14.10 3.00 -6.70
N ASN A 55 -13.83 1.88 -7.36
CA ASN A 55 -14.53 1.46 -8.58
C ASN A 55 -14.73 -0.05 -8.62
N LEU A 56 -15.79 -0.48 -9.31
CA LEU A 56 -16.04 -1.89 -9.56
C LEU A 56 -14.95 -2.48 -10.47
N ARG A 57 -14.19 -3.46 -9.96
CA ARG A 57 -13.11 -4.16 -10.68
C ARG A 57 -13.44 -5.64 -10.86
N PHE A 58 -12.68 -6.34 -11.71
CA PHE A 58 -12.94 -7.74 -12.04
C PHE A 58 -12.92 -8.67 -10.82
N TYR A 59 -12.09 -8.43 -9.83
CA TYR A 59 -12.07 -9.23 -8.60
C TYR A 59 -13.37 -9.15 -7.78
N HIS A 60 -14.15 -8.06 -7.88
CA HIS A 60 -15.47 -7.99 -7.26
C HIS A 60 -16.45 -8.99 -7.89
N TRP A 61 -16.31 -9.25 -9.19
CA TRP A 61 -17.09 -10.28 -9.88
C TRP A 61 -16.71 -11.69 -9.43
N ILE A 62 -15.42 -11.94 -9.21
CA ILE A 62 -14.96 -13.23 -8.66
C ILE A 62 -15.53 -13.40 -7.26
N HIS A 63 -15.47 -12.37 -6.42
CA HIS A 63 -16.03 -12.43 -5.07
C HIS A 63 -17.55 -12.68 -5.08
N ALA A 64 -18.30 -11.96 -5.90
CA ALA A 64 -19.71 -12.18 -6.09
C ALA A 64 -20.00 -13.63 -6.56
N TYR A 65 -19.17 -14.17 -7.44
CA TYR A 65 -19.28 -15.57 -7.90
C TYR A 65 -19.06 -16.59 -6.78
N LEU A 66 -18.04 -16.41 -5.94
CA LEU A 66 -17.83 -17.29 -4.79
C LEU A 66 -19.00 -17.24 -3.82
N ALA A 67 -19.51 -16.06 -3.51
CA ALA A 67 -20.68 -15.89 -2.68
C ALA A 67 -21.93 -16.50 -3.32
N TYR A 68 -22.12 -16.35 -4.63
CA TYR A 68 -23.20 -17.03 -5.37
C TYR A 68 -23.15 -18.55 -5.19
N LYS A 69 -21.99 -19.18 -5.43
CA LYS A 69 -21.83 -20.63 -5.28
C LYS A 69 -22.14 -21.07 -3.84
N TYR A 70 -21.57 -20.39 -2.84
CA TYR A 70 -21.79 -20.69 -1.43
C TYR A 70 -23.28 -20.66 -1.04
N PHE A 71 -24.01 -19.61 -1.44
CA PHE A 71 -25.42 -19.47 -1.08
C PHE A 71 -26.33 -20.45 -1.85
N THR A 72 -26.00 -20.73 -3.12
CA THR A 72 -26.76 -21.72 -3.90
C THR A 72 -26.53 -23.14 -3.44
N GLU A 73 -25.33 -23.52 -2.96
CA GLU A 73 -25.07 -24.80 -2.31
C GLU A 73 -25.88 -25.00 -1.02
N GLN A 74 -26.28 -23.91 -0.36
CA GLN A 74 -27.18 -23.93 0.79
C GLN A 74 -28.66 -23.87 0.41
N GLY A 75 -28.99 -23.98 -0.86
CA GLY A 75 -30.37 -23.91 -1.35
C GLY A 75 -31.01 -22.51 -1.29
N LYS A 76 -30.21 -21.47 -1.10
CA LYS A 76 -30.71 -20.09 -1.06
C LYS A 76 -30.80 -19.47 -2.45
N LYS A 77 -31.88 -18.74 -2.69
CA LYS A 77 -32.06 -17.97 -3.92
C LYS A 77 -31.14 -16.74 -3.91
N VAL A 78 -30.50 -16.45 -5.02
CA VAL A 78 -29.66 -15.25 -5.20
C VAL A 78 -30.14 -14.49 -6.44
N ASP A 79 -30.58 -13.26 -6.29
CA ASP A 79 -31.04 -12.42 -7.38
C ASP A 79 -29.94 -11.42 -7.86
N GLY A 80 -28.95 -11.18 -6.99
CA GLY A 80 -27.81 -10.30 -7.31
C GLY A 80 -26.96 -9.90 -6.11
N PHE A 81 -26.14 -8.88 -6.29
CA PHE A 81 -25.16 -8.41 -5.32
C PHE A 81 -25.18 -6.89 -5.20
N VAL A 82 -24.89 -6.39 -4.01
CA VAL A 82 -24.60 -4.99 -3.75
C VAL A 82 -23.17 -4.89 -3.26
N ILE A 83 -22.30 -4.26 -4.03
CA ILE A 83 -20.92 -3.99 -3.66
C ILE A 83 -20.86 -2.56 -3.12
N GLU A 84 -20.60 -2.41 -1.84
CA GLU A 84 -20.38 -1.10 -1.21
C GLU A 84 -18.89 -0.77 -1.27
N LEU A 85 -18.55 0.33 -1.95
CA LEU A 85 -17.19 0.82 -2.13
C LEU A 85 -16.80 1.77 -0.98
N VAL A 86 -15.52 2.14 -0.92
CA VAL A 86 -14.94 2.97 0.15
C VAL A 86 -15.64 4.31 0.33
N ASP A 87 -16.08 4.93 -0.76
CA ASP A 87 -16.78 6.21 -0.78
C ASP A 87 -18.29 6.09 -0.38
N GLY A 88 -18.71 4.91 0.06
CA GLY A 88 -20.12 4.60 0.34
C GLY A 88 -20.98 4.37 -0.91
N LYS A 89 -20.38 4.49 -2.10
CA LYS A 89 -21.07 4.19 -3.35
C LYS A 89 -21.44 2.72 -3.42
N LYS A 90 -22.69 2.45 -3.83
CA LYS A 90 -23.20 1.09 -3.99
C LYS A 90 -23.35 0.73 -5.45
N GLU A 91 -22.60 -0.27 -5.90
CA GLU A 91 -22.71 -0.83 -7.23
C GLU A 91 -23.49 -2.14 -7.18
N LYS A 92 -24.43 -2.31 -8.13
CA LYS A 92 -25.25 -3.53 -8.22
C LYS A 92 -24.72 -4.44 -9.32
N ILE A 93 -24.49 -5.70 -8.99
CA ILE A 93 -24.21 -6.78 -9.94
C ILE A 93 -25.46 -7.64 -10.06
N LYS A 94 -26.09 -7.66 -11.24
CA LYS A 94 -27.18 -8.57 -11.55
C LYS A 94 -26.66 -9.99 -11.78
N LEU A 95 -27.44 -11.00 -11.39
CA LEU A 95 -27.03 -12.39 -11.51
C LEU A 95 -26.76 -12.81 -12.96
N ASP A 96 -27.57 -12.38 -13.90
CA ASP A 96 -27.38 -12.67 -15.34
C ASP A 96 -26.01 -12.21 -15.85
N ARG A 97 -25.59 -11.01 -15.47
CA ARG A 97 -24.25 -10.46 -15.81
C ARG A 97 -23.11 -11.23 -15.16
N LEU A 98 -23.32 -11.76 -13.96
CA LEU A 98 -22.34 -12.59 -13.27
C LEU A 98 -22.17 -13.91 -14.02
N ILE A 99 -23.25 -14.58 -14.39
CA ILE A 99 -23.24 -15.84 -15.13
C ILE A 99 -22.54 -15.71 -16.48
N ILE A 100 -22.79 -14.65 -17.21
CA ILE A 100 -22.07 -14.36 -18.48
C ILE A 100 -20.54 -14.30 -18.26
N ARG A 101 -20.08 -13.86 -17.09
CA ARG A 101 -18.65 -13.75 -16.76
C ARG A 101 -18.05 -15.00 -16.17
N GLU A 102 -18.84 -16.01 -15.83
CA GLU A 102 -18.38 -17.26 -15.18
C GLU A 102 -17.20 -17.91 -15.93
N PRO A 103 -17.17 -18.06 -17.26
CA PRO A 103 -16.02 -18.65 -17.94
C PRO A 103 -14.71 -17.90 -17.71
N ASN A 104 -14.77 -16.57 -17.70
CA ASN A 104 -13.60 -15.72 -17.43
C ASN A 104 -13.17 -15.81 -15.97
N ILE A 105 -14.13 -15.88 -15.04
CA ILE A 105 -13.88 -16.07 -13.62
C ILE A 105 -13.18 -17.40 -13.37
N LEU A 106 -13.70 -18.48 -13.91
CA LEU A 106 -13.10 -19.82 -13.78
C LEU A 106 -11.70 -19.88 -14.40
N LYS A 107 -11.49 -19.21 -15.54
CA LYS A 107 -10.16 -19.09 -16.15
C LYS A 107 -9.15 -18.43 -15.20
N GLU A 108 -9.53 -17.36 -14.51
CA GLU A 108 -8.64 -16.69 -13.54
C GLU A 108 -8.43 -17.58 -12.30
N LEU A 109 -9.48 -18.24 -11.78
CA LEU A 109 -9.36 -19.15 -10.65
C LEU A 109 -8.44 -20.34 -10.95
N ARG A 110 -8.50 -20.92 -12.18
CA ARG A 110 -7.60 -22.01 -12.58
C ARG A 110 -6.13 -21.61 -12.61
N LYS A 111 -5.79 -20.34 -12.80
CA LYS A 111 -4.40 -19.87 -12.70
C LYS A 111 -3.84 -20.06 -11.29
N LEU A 112 -4.67 -19.94 -10.26
CA LEU A 112 -4.28 -20.17 -8.87
C LEU A 112 -3.93 -21.63 -8.57
N LYS A 113 -4.64 -22.58 -9.20
CA LYS A 113 -4.41 -24.02 -9.02
C LYS A 113 -3.00 -24.46 -9.43
N LYS A 114 -2.30 -23.67 -10.25
CA LYS A 114 -0.95 -23.98 -10.73
C LYS A 114 0.17 -23.75 -9.70
N GLY A 115 -0.15 -23.24 -8.50
CA GLY A 115 0.84 -23.07 -7.42
C GLY A 115 1.97 -22.09 -7.74
N TYR A 116 1.78 -21.18 -8.69
CA TYR A 116 2.82 -20.22 -9.07
C TYR A 116 2.79 -19.02 -8.14
N ARG A 117 3.88 -18.84 -7.39
CA ARG A 117 4.09 -17.60 -6.61
C ARG A 117 4.54 -16.50 -7.56
N ASN A 118 3.81 -15.40 -7.57
CA ASN A 118 4.12 -14.24 -8.41
C ASN A 118 4.21 -12.99 -7.54
N PRO A 119 5.42 -12.54 -7.17
CA PRO A 119 5.61 -11.35 -6.36
C PRO A 119 4.99 -10.11 -7.01
N GLY A 120 4.40 -9.23 -6.20
CA GLY A 120 3.75 -8.03 -6.70
C GLY A 120 3.26 -7.11 -5.60
N SER A 121 2.47 -6.11 -5.96
CA SER A 121 1.96 -5.08 -5.03
C SER A 121 1.13 -5.65 -3.86
N HIS A 122 0.54 -6.83 -4.02
CA HIS A 122 -0.21 -7.52 -2.97
C HIS A 122 0.69 -8.03 -1.84
N CYS A 123 1.98 -8.29 -2.11
CA CYS A 123 2.92 -8.77 -1.09
C CYS A 123 3.02 -7.82 0.11
N ARG A 124 2.75 -6.52 -0.08
CA ARG A 124 2.73 -5.54 1.02
C ARG A 124 1.72 -5.88 2.13
N PHE A 125 0.68 -6.69 1.82
CA PHE A 125 -0.35 -7.11 2.74
C PHE A 125 -0.22 -8.57 3.18
N CYS A 126 0.84 -9.28 2.78
CA CYS A 126 1.03 -10.68 3.04
C CYS A 126 1.85 -10.93 4.31
N LYS A 127 1.35 -11.74 5.23
CA LYS A 127 2.04 -12.09 6.49
C LYS A 127 3.37 -12.79 6.26
N ILE A 128 3.43 -13.64 5.24
CA ILE A 128 4.61 -14.46 4.94
C ILE A 128 5.54 -13.81 3.91
N LYS A 129 5.35 -12.52 3.62
CA LYS A 129 6.12 -11.81 2.59
C LYS A 129 7.62 -12.02 2.72
N THR A 130 8.17 -11.79 3.90
CA THR A 130 9.62 -11.83 4.14
C THR A 130 10.21 -13.22 3.89
N GLU A 131 9.56 -14.25 4.41
CA GLU A 131 9.98 -15.65 4.21
C GLU A 131 9.82 -16.08 2.76
N CYS A 132 8.66 -15.75 2.17
CA CYS A 132 8.35 -16.05 0.77
C CYS A 132 9.39 -15.41 -0.18
N HIS A 133 9.70 -14.12 0.00
CA HIS A 133 10.67 -13.43 -0.84
C HIS A 133 12.09 -14.01 -0.67
N ARG A 134 12.46 -14.37 0.56
CA ARG A 134 13.75 -15.06 0.81
C ARG A 134 13.84 -16.41 0.11
N GLU A 135 12.76 -17.19 0.13
CA GLU A 135 12.72 -18.47 -0.59
C GLU A 135 12.77 -18.31 -2.11
N LEU A 136 12.05 -17.32 -2.64
CA LEU A 136 12.06 -17.01 -4.07
C LEU A 136 13.44 -16.55 -4.53
N LEU A 137 14.09 -15.70 -3.75
CA LEU A 137 15.47 -15.25 -4.04
C LEU A 137 16.46 -16.42 -4.03
N LYS A 138 16.35 -17.36 -3.07
CA LYS A 138 17.15 -18.60 -3.05
C LYS A 138 16.94 -19.48 -4.28
N LYS A 139 15.76 -19.40 -4.91
CA LYS A 139 15.42 -20.10 -6.16
C LYS A 139 15.82 -19.34 -7.42
N GLY A 140 16.47 -18.18 -7.27
CA GLY A 140 16.91 -17.33 -8.37
C GLY A 140 15.84 -16.38 -8.94
N ASP A 141 14.71 -16.22 -8.25
CA ASP A 141 13.69 -15.25 -8.66
C ASP A 141 14.09 -13.84 -8.21
N LEU A 142 14.69 -13.10 -9.13
CA LEU A 142 15.17 -11.73 -8.90
C LEU A 142 14.04 -10.70 -8.86
N THR A 143 12.80 -11.05 -9.26
CA THR A 143 11.68 -10.09 -9.29
C THR A 143 11.19 -9.67 -7.90
N VAL A 144 11.66 -10.33 -6.85
CA VAL A 144 11.43 -9.92 -5.45
C VAL A 144 12.27 -8.73 -5.01
N ILE A 145 13.30 -8.37 -5.78
CA ILE A 145 14.18 -7.24 -5.49
C ILE A 145 13.54 -5.94 -6.00
N PRO A 146 13.54 -4.84 -5.24
CA PRO A 146 12.98 -3.57 -5.68
C PRO A 146 13.57 -3.11 -7.02
N SER A 147 12.74 -2.49 -7.85
CA SER A 147 13.08 -2.02 -9.21
C SER A 147 13.38 -3.12 -10.24
N ILE A 148 13.27 -4.40 -9.88
CA ILE A 148 13.42 -5.51 -10.81
C ILE A 148 12.05 -6.06 -11.20
N SER A 149 11.71 -5.93 -12.46
CA SER A 149 10.53 -6.52 -13.09
C SER A 149 10.94 -7.52 -14.16
N GLU A 150 10.03 -8.40 -14.58
CA GLU A 150 10.28 -9.27 -15.74
C GLU A 150 10.76 -8.50 -16.98
N LYS A 151 10.28 -7.25 -17.16
CA LYS A 151 10.72 -6.40 -18.26
C LYS A 151 12.19 -6.04 -18.12
N VAL A 152 12.64 -5.66 -16.93
CA VAL A 152 14.05 -5.31 -16.65
C VAL A 152 14.94 -6.52 -16.89
N LEU A 153 14.52 -7.71 -16.47
CA LEU A 153 15.28 -8.95 -16.71
C LEU A 153 15.38 -9.28 -18.22
N LYS A 154 14.28 -9.13 -18.95
CA LYS A 154 14.27 -9.28 -20.42
C LYS A 154 15.17 -8.25 -21.12
N ASP A 155 15.23 -7.02 -20.64
CA ASP A 155 16.12 -6.01 -21.19
C ASP A 155 17.60 -6.45 -21.05
N PHE A 156 18.01 -7.02 -19.91
CA PHE A 156 19.35 -7.60 -19.73
C PHE A 156 19.59 -8.81 -20.65
N GLU A 157 18.59 -9.70 -20.76
CA GLU A 157 18.67 -10.85 -21.67
C GLU A 157 18.88 -10.41 -23.13
N MET A 158 18.11 -9.41 -23.61
CA MET A 158 18.26 -8.85 -24.96
C MET A 158 19.63 -8.19 -25.19
N MET A 159 20.24 -7.67 -24.14
CA MET A 159 21.60 -7.10 -24.20
C MET A 159 22.68 -8.17 -24.09
N ASN A 160 22.31 -9.44 -23.92
CA ASN A 160 23.23 -10.57 -23.62
C ASN A 160 24.13 -10.30 -22.40
N VAL A 161 23.54 -9.74 -21.35
CA VAL A 161 24.21 -9.37 -20.10
C VAL A 161 23.66 -10.22 -18.96
N ASP A 162 24.54 -10.88 -18.21
CA ASP A 162 24.19 -11.49 -16.93
C ASP A 162 24.29 -10.42 -15.82
N PRO A 163 23.17 -9.97 -15.24
CA PRO A 163 23.21 -8.94 -14.21
C PRO A 163 23.96 -9.40 -12.94
N LEU A 164 24.05 -10.71 -12.66
CA LEU A 164 24.79 -11.23 -11.51
C LEU A 164 26.32 -11.13 -11.70
N GLU A 165 26.81 -11.19 -12.94
CA GLU A 165 28.21 -10.94 -13.22
C GLU A 165 28.55 -9.45 -13.10
N VAL A 166 27.69 -8.57 -13.63
CA VAL A 166 27.88 -7.11 -13.64
C VAL A 166 27.94 -6.50 -12.24
N ILE A 167 27.14 -6.97 -11.30
CA ILE A 167 27.08 -6.37 -9.95
C ILE A 167 28.40 -6.45 -9.18
N ASN A 168 29.32 -7.29 -9.59
CA ASN A 168 30.67 -7.40 -8.99
C ASN A 168 31.60 -6.26 -9.41
N ASN A 169 31.31 -5.56 -10.50
CA ASN A 169 32.12 -4.46 -11.02
C ASN A 169 31.31 -3.16 -11.06
N ARG A 170 31.65 -2.19 -10.20
CA ARG A 170 30.91 -0.92 -10.08
C ARG A 170 30.99 -0.10 -11.36
N ASP A 171 32.14 -0.06 -12.02
CA ASP A 171 32.33 0.75 -13.22
C ASP A 171 31.45 0.26 -14.37
N GLU A 172 31.26 -1.04 -14.49
CA GLU A 172 30.32 -1.61 -15.46
C GLU A 172 28.86 -1.25 -15.16
N ILE A 173 28.46 -1.12 -13.85
CA ILE A 173 27.10 -0.70 -13.46
C ILE A 173 26.81 0.72 -13.96
N ASP A 174 27.80 1.61 -13.93
CA ASP A 174 27.62 3.02 -14.29
C ASP A 174 27.37 3.23 -15.80
N ASP A 175 27.71 2.26 -16.64
CA ASP A 175 27.47 2.28 -18.10
C ASP A 175 25.98 2.03 -18.46
N PHE A 176 25.18 1.54 -17.55
CA PHE A 176 23.78 1.23 -17.80
C PHE A 176 22.84 2.46 -17.67
N ARG A 177 21.66 2.38 -18.29
CA ARG A 177 20.61 3.39 -18.15
C ARG A 177 20.17 3.49 -16.68
N SER A 178 19.71 4.66 -16.25
CA SER A 178 19.39 4.96 -14.85
C SER A 178 18.52 3.90 -14.15
N PHE A 179 17.49 3.37 -14.83
CA PHE A 179 16.61 2.36 -14.24
C PHE A 179 17.28 0.98 -14.13
N GLN A 180 18.11 0.59 -15.11
CA GLN A 180 18.87 -0.66 -15.08
C GLN A 180 19.97 -0.56 -14.02
N ARG A 181 20.67 0.57 -13.97
CA ARG A 181 21.69 0.87 -12.95
C ARG A 181 21.11 0.77 -11.54
N LYS A 182 19.89 1.35 -11.31
CA LYS A 182 19.21 1.21 -10.02
C LYS A 182 18.87 -0.25 -9.70
N ALA A 183 18.40 -1.03 -10.65
CA ALA A 183 18.14 -2.46 -10.48
C ALA A 183 19.41 -3.22 -10.08
N LEU A 184 20.54 -2.97 -10.78
CA LEU A 184 21.85 -3.59 -10.47
C LEU A 184 22.34 -3.21 -9.06
N PHE A 185 22.26 -1.94 -8.65
CA PHE A 185 22.63 -1.55 -7.29
C PHE A 185 21.73 -2.18 -6.23
N ASN A 186 20.44 -2.33 -6.51
CA ASN A 186 19.54 -3.03 -5.58
C ASN A 186 19.88 -4.52 -5.49
N MET A 187 20.21 -5.17 -6.61
CA MET A 187 20.72 -6.55 -6.60
C MET A 187 22.00 -6.65 -5.77
N LYS A 188 22.99 -5.80 -6.05
CA LYS A 188 24.27 -5.76 -5.31
C LYS A 188 24.02 -5.60 -3.82
N SER A 189 23.18 -4.66 -3.42
CA SER A 189 22.82 -4.43 -2.01
C SER A 189 22.22 -5.68 -1.36
N VAL A 190 21.29 -6.37 -2.04
CA VAL A 190 20.63 -7.59 -1.51
C VAL A 190 21.60 -8.76 -1.42
N PHE A 191 22.48 -8.96 -2.41
CA PHE A 191 23.43 -10.07 -2.41
C PHE A 191 24.61 -9.87 -1.45
N GLU A 192 25.03 -8.61 -1.25
CA GLU A 192 26.08 -8.28 -0.27
C GLU A 192 25.55 -8.06 1.15
N ASP A 193 24.21 -8.07 1.32
CA ASP A 193 23.53 -7.73 2.59
C ASP A 193 24.01 -6.39 3.16
N LYS A 194 24.11 -5.37 2.30
CA LYS A 194 24.72 -4.08 2.64
C LYS A 194 23.96 -2.91 2.01
N THR A 195 23.77 -1.84 2.78
CA THR A 195 23.32 -0.54 2.26
C THR A 195 24.41 0.08 1.38
N LEU A 196 24.00 0.55 0.21
CA LEU A 196 24.87 1.30 -0.72
C LEU A 196 24.36 2.74 -0.82
N LYS A 197 25.23 3.71 -0.56
CA LYS A 197 25.01 5.12 -0.88
C LYS A 197 25.43 5.35 -2.33
N LEU A 198 24.51 5.87 -3.15
CA LEU A 198 24.70 6.07 -4.58
C LEU A 198 25.03 7.51 -4.93
N ASN A 199 24.40 8.46 -4.23
CA ASN A 199 24.62 9.89 -4.44
C ASN A 199 24.76 10.61 -3.10
N GLU A 200 25.47 11.73 -3.14
CA GLU A 200 25.55 12.65 -2.01
C GLU A 200 24.36 13.62 -2.06
N ARG A 201 23.64 13.69 -0.95
CA ARG A 201 22.57 14.67 -0.75
C ARG A 201 22.61 15.21 0.68
N LYS A 202 22.55 16.54 0.80
CA LYS A 202 22.41 17.16 2.11
C LYS A 202 20.96 16.99 2.59
N LEU A 203 20.80 16.30 3.70
CA LEU A 203 19.51 16.14 4.38
C LEU A 203 19.29 17.27 5.38
N PRO A 204 18.04 17.68 5.67
CA PRO A 204 17.74 18.81 6.53
C PRO A 204 18.01 18.48 8.00
N ASP A 205 18.47 19.50 8.74
CA ASP A 205 18.66 19.41 10.20
C ASP A 205 17.46 19.97 10.98
N ASP A 206 16.77 20.97 10.39
CA ASP A 206 15.56 21.55 10.97
C ASP A 206 14.36 21.29 10.06
N TYR A 207 13.42 20.50 10.54
CA TYR A 207 12.31 19.99 9.73
C TYR A 207 11.10 19.63 10.59
N ILE A 208 9.95 19.51 9.93
CA ILE A 208 8.73 18.90 10.45
C ILE A 208 8.42 17.68 9.58
N VAL A 209 8.21 16.53 10.18
CA VAL A 209 7.69 15.35 9.46
C VAL A 209 6.19 15.40 9.44
N PHE A 210 5.58 15.01 8.30
CA PHE A 210 4.14 14.86 8.26
C PHE A 210 3.67 13.62 7.49
N ASP A 211 2.50 13.15 7.87
CA ASP A 211 1.80 12.03 7.27
C ASP A 211 0.30 12.28 7.24
N VAL A 212 -0.41 11.75 6.23
CA VAL A 212 -1.83 12.01 5.99
C VAL A 212 -2.63 10.73 5.88
N GLU A 213 -3.71 10.64 6.69
CA GLU A 213 -4.68 9.56 6.59
C GLU A 213 -5.87 9.95 5.71
N THR A 214 -6.16 9.09 4.73
CA THR A 214 -7.21 9.33 3.74
C THR A 214 -8.22 8.20 3.71
N TYR A 215 -9.52 8.53 3.73
CA TYR A 215 -10.61 7.59 3.53
C TYR A 215 -11.44 7.97 2.30
N GLY A 216 -11.36 7.18 1.25
CA GLY A 216 -11.98 7.53 -0.04
C GLY A 216 -11.35 8.77 -0.66
N ASN A 217 -12.11 9.87 -0.71
CA ASN A 217 -11.64 11.19 -1.16
C ASN A 217 -11.46 12.19 -0.01
N HIS A 218 -11.65 11.74 1.23
CA HIS A 218 -11.55 12.57 2.41
C HIS A 218 -10.21 12.37 3.11
N ASP A 219 -9.37 13.40 3.11
CA ASP A 219 -8.15 13.47 3.89
C ASP A 219 -8.57 13.94 5.29
N PHE A 220 -8.64 13.02 6.25
CA PHE A 220 -9.31 13.27 7.53
C PHE A 220 -8.35 13.54 8.69
N LEU A 221 -7.09 13.14 8.57
CA LEU A 221 -6.09 13.39 9.60
C LEU A 221 -4.77 13.81 8.94
N PHE A 222 -4.24 14.93 9.39
CA PHE A 222 -2.92 15.43 9.06
C PHE A 222 -2.09 15.44 10.35
N GLY A 223 -1.13 14.54 10.46
CA GLY A 223 -0.24 14.46 11.60
C GLY A 223 1.10 15.11 11.32
N PHE A 224 1.56 15.92 12.25
CA PHE A 224 2.87 16.57 12.18
C PHE A 224 3.72 16.18 13.38
N LEU A 225 4.99 15.90 13.13
CA LEU A 225 5.97 15.65 14.19
C LEU A 225 7.03 16.75 14.12
N ASP A 226 6.92 17.74 15.03
CA ASP A 226 7.88 18.82 15.20
C ASP A 226 8.76 18.49 16.40
N ASN A 227 10.03 18.20 16.17
CA ASN A 227 10.92 17.60 17.17
C ASN A 227 10.28 16.31 17.78
N ASP A 228 9.95 16.29 19.06
CA ASP A 228 9.32 15.15 19.73
C ASP A 228 7.81 15.31 19.93
N GLU A 229 7.26 16.46 19.59
CA GLU A 229 5.84 16.77 19.74
C GLU A 229 5.04 16.34 18.52
N TYR A 230 4.04 15.48 18.74
CA TYR A 230 3.08 15.09 17.71
C TYR A 230 1.86 16.00 17.75
N ILE A 231 1.52 16.60 16.62
CA ILE A 231 0.46 17.60 16.47
C ILE A 231 -0.52 17.11 15.39
N PRO A 232 -1.65 16.53 15.78
CA PRO A 232 -2.69 16.09 14.84
C PRO A 232 -3.68 17.21 14.52
N PHE A 233 -4.04 17.33 13.23
CA PHE A 233 -5.20 18.10 12.78
C PHE A 233 -6.23 17.13 12.21
N PHE A 234 -7.35 16.96 12.91
CA PHE A 234 -8.39 16.04 12.53
C PHE A 234 -9.58 16.78 11.94
N PHE A 235 -10.02 16.34 10.77
CA PHE A 235 -11.11 16.95 10.01
C PHE A 235 -12.25 15.92 9.80
N GLU A 236 -13.33 16.04 10.57
CA GLU A 236 -14.44 15.09 10.52
C GLU A 236 -15.29 15.24 9.24
N ASP A 237 -15.44 16.47 8.72
CA ASP A 237 -16.28 16.78 7.55
C ASP A 237 -15.45 17.50 6.48
N ALA A 238 -15.29 16.86 5.33
CA ALA A 238 -14.52 17.40 4.20
C ALA A 238 -15.03 18.78 3.69
N ASN A 239 -16.30 19.13 3.94
CA ASN A 239 -16.92 20.35 3.44
C ASN A 239 -16.89 21.51 4.46
N LYS A 240 -16.58 21.22 5.72
CA LYS A 240 -16.59 22.21 6.83
C LYS A 240 -15.22 22.44 7.43
N ASN A 241 -14.19 21.89 6.82
CA ASN A 241 -12.85 21.94 7.38
C ASN A 241 -12.27 23.35 7.30
N ASP A 242 -11.83 23.84 8.44
CA ASP A 242 -11.02 25.02 8.55
C ASP A 242 -9.54 24.63 8.53
N PHE A 243 -8.93 24.67 7.34
CA PHE A 243 -7.52 24.35 7.16
C PHE A 243 -6.58 25.54 7.53
N GLU A 244 -7.13 26.71 7.86
CA GLU A 244 -6.33 27.93 8.11
C GLU A 244 -5.37 27.72 9.26
N GLU A 245 -5.84 27.22 10.39
CA GLU A 245 -5.02 26.95 11.58
C GLU A 245 -3.85 26.01 11.26
N MET A 246 -4.10 24.93 10.54
CA MET A 246 -3.07 23.97 10.13
C MET A 246 -2.03 24.61 9.18
N ILE A 247 -2.49 25.36 8.19
CA ILE A 247 -1.58 26.02 7.23
C ILE A 247 -0.80 27.16 7.89
N GLU A 248 -1.42 27.91 8.79
CA GLU A 248 -0.72 28.93 9.58
C GLU A 248 0.31 28.32 10.53
N TYR A 249 -0.01 27.19 11.14
CA TYR A 249 0.95 26.44 11.95
C TYR A 249 2.22 26.15 11.15
N LEU A 250 2.09 25.59 9.93
CA LEU A 250 3.23 25.24 9.07
C LEU A 250 3.99 26.48 8.57
N ASP A 251 3.28 27.51 8.10
CA ASP A 251 3.91 28.73 7.57
C ASP A 251 4.71 29.49 8.65
N ASN A 252 4.18 29.54 9.88
CA ASN A 252 4.84 30.20 11.02
C ASN A 252 6.09 29.44 11.50
N ARG A 253 6.17 28.14 11.33
CA ARG A 253 7.35 27.34 11.72
C ARG A 253 8.53 27.56 10.78
N ASN A 254 8.27 27.83 9.52
CA ASN A 254 9.29 28.07 8.48
C ASN A 254 10.37 26.97 8.43
N LYS A 255 9.98 25.72 8.70
CA LYS A 255 10.83 24.52 8.67
C LYS A 255 10.59 23.74 7.40
N LYS A 256 11.59 22.96 6.97
CA LYS A 256 11.44 22.05 5.85
C LYS A 256 10.42 20.95 6.16
N LEU A 257 9.45 20.76 5.28
CA LEU A 257 8.46 19.69 5.41
C LEU A 257 9.02 18.38 4.85
N VAL A 258 9.04 17.32 5.67
CA VAL A 258 9.53 15.98 5.27
C VAL A 258 8.38 15.00 5.29
N HIS A 259 8.24 14.22 4.22
CA HIS A 259 7.18 13.21 4.07
C HIS A 259 7.71 11.95 3.39
N TYR A 260 6.89 10.89 3.40
CA TYR A 260 7.24 9.63 2.75
C TYR A 260 6.26 9.33 1.61
N ASP A 261 6.71 9.53 0.35
CA ASP A 261 5.91 9.44 -0.88
C ASP A 261 5.03 10.70 -1.13
N VAL A 262 4.62 10.84 -2.38
CA VAL A 262 3.86 12.00 -2.91
C VAL A 262 2.41 12.08 -2.44
N HIS A 263 1.91 11.06 -1.71
CA HIS A 263 0.52 11.03 -1.25
C HIS A 263 0.19 12.24 -0.39
N ASP A 264 1.04 12.53 0.58
CA ASP A 264 0.84 13.57 1.58
C ASP A 264 0.82 14.96 0.95
N THR A 265 1.76 15.26 0.05
CA THR A 265 1.77 16.53 -0.66
C THR A 265 0.59 16.71 -1.60
N LYS A 266 0.02 15.62 -2.14
CA LYS A 266 -1.22 15.69 -2.92
C LYS A 266 -2.41 16.14 -2.08
N ALA A 267 -2.48 15.75 -0.79
CA ALA A 267 -3.52 16.21 0.12
C ALA A 267 -3.43 17.74 0.32
N LEU A 268 -2.24 18.29 0.58
CA LEU A 268 -2.06 19.75 0.67
C LEU A 268 -2.39 20.47 -0.65
N ARG A 269 -1.95 19.95 -1.80
CA ARG A 269 -2.33 20.53 -3.11
C ARG A 269 -3.83 20.47 -3.39
N LYS A 270 -4.52 19.47 -2.86
CA LYS A 270 -5.97 19.37 -2.94
C LYS A 270 -6.64 20.48 -2.14
N ILE A 271 -6.15 20.80 -0.93
CA ILE A 271 -6.61 21.94 -0.15
C ILE A 271 -6.44 23.23 -0.96
N ALA A 272 -5.28 23.48 -1.57
CA ALA A 272 -5.01 24.65 -2.40
C ALA A 272 -5.97 24.83 -3.60
N LYS A 273 -6.60 23.76 -4.07
CA LYS A 273 -7.64 23.81 -5.11
C LYS A 273 -9.00 24.24 -4.56
N PHE A 274 -9.37 23.78 -3.37
CA PHE A 274 -10.66 24.09 -2.74
C PHE A 274 -10.63 25.42 -1.98
N ARG A 275 -9.45 25.84 -1.50
CA ARG A 275 -9.20 27.07 -0.74
C ARG A 275 -8.12 27.89 -1.44
N PRO A 276 -8.47 28.62 -2.53
CA PRO A 276 -7.50 29.38 -3.33
C PRO A 276 -6.74 30.44 -2.54
N GLU A 277 -7.32 30.98 -1.47
CA GLU A 277 -6.71 31.94 -0.56
C GLU A 277 -5.51 31.36 0.21
N LEU A 278 -5.48 30.05 0.44
CA LEU A 278 -4.37 29.36 1.11
C LEU A 278 -3.27 28.92 0.13
N ARG A 279 -3.51 29.00 -1.18
CA ARG A 279 -2.62 28.45 -2.21
C ARG A 279 -1.19 28.99 -2.08
N SER A 280 -1.01 30.30 -1.93
CA SER A 280 0.33 30.90 -1.87
C SER A 280 1.16 30.37 -0.69
N LYS A 281 0.53 30.19 0.47
CA LYS A 281 1.19 29.59 1.65
C LYS A 281 1.53 28.13 1.41
N ILE A 282 0.59 27.35 0.85
CA ILE A 282 0.79 25.93 0.57
C ILE A 282 1.90 25.73 -0.48
N ASP A 283 1.91 26.51 -1.55
CA ASP A 283 2.94 26.43 -2.59
C ASP A 283 4.32 26.72 -1.99
N LYS A 284 4.45 27.75 -1.13
CA LYS A 284 5.69 28.07 -0.40
C LYS A 284 6.15 26.90 0.49
N ILE A 285 5.23 26.30 1.27
CA ILE A 285 5.53 25.15 2.15
C ILE A 285 6.01 23.96 1.32
N LEU A 286 5.40 23.72 0.16
CA LEU A 286 5.71 22.57 -0.69
C LEU A 286 6.95 22.77 -1.56
N GLU A 287 7.35 24.00 -1.85
CA GLU A 287 8.53 24.31 -2.67
C GLU A 287 9.82 23.74 -2.06
N ASP A 288 9.94 23.81 -0.73
CA ASP A 288 11.10 23.26 0.01
C ASP A 288 10.77 21.94 0.73
N SER A 289 9.75 21.21 0.32
CA SER A 289 9.46 19.90 0.92
C SER A 289 10.42 18.81 0.45
N LEU A 290 10.68 17.83 1.30
CA LEU A 290 11.53 16.67 1.02
C LEU A 290 10.69 15.39 1.00
N ASP A 291 10.62 14.75 -0.16
CA ASP A 291 10.12 13.39 -0.28
C ASP A 291 11.24 12.40 0.06
N LEU A 292 11.15 11.79 1.23
CA LEU A 292 12.15 10.84 1.71
C LEU A 292 12.17 9.54 0.89
N PHE A 293 11.02 9.15 0.32
CA PHE A 293 10.96 8.01 -0.60
C PHE A 293 11.76 8.29 -1.89
N ASP A 294 11.68 9.52 -2.42
CA ASP A 294 12.48 9.92 -3.58
C ASP A 294 13.98 9.92 -3.27
N VAL A 295 14.37 10.38 -2.07
CA VAL A 295 15.77 10.27 -1.58
C VAL A 295 16.24 8.82 -1.57
N ILE A 296 15.45 7.92 -0.97
CA ILE A 296 15.77 6.49 -0.91
C ILE A 296 15.89 5.88 -2.30
N LEU A 297 14.97 6.20 -3.20
CA LEU A 297 15.00 5.68 -4.56
C LEU A 297 16.22 6.15 -5.37
N LYS A 298 16.65 7.38 -5.18
CA LYS A 298 17.72 7.98 -5.98
C LYS A 298 19.11 7.79 -5.38
N ASP A 299 19.20 7.90 -4.06
CA ASP A 299 20.48 8.08 -3.40
C ASP A 299 20.96 6.85 -2.63
N PHE A 300 20.11 5.84 -2.45
CA PHE A 300 20.45 4.63 -1.69
C PHE A 300 19.95 3.34 -2.34
N SER A 301 20.60 2.22 -2.02
CA SER A 301 20.10 0.87 -2.24
C SER A 301 20.21 0.08 -0.93
N PHE A 302 19.14 -0.64 -0.56
CA PHE A 302 19.04 -1.37 0.70
C PHE A 302 18.84 -2.87 0.46
N PRO A 303 19.33 -3.74 1.35
CA PRO A 303 19.17 -5.18 1.28
C PRO A 303 17.76 -5.62 1.72
N VAL A 304 16.73 -4.98 1.16
CA VAL A 304 15.32 -5.26 1.46
C VAL A 304 14.56 -5.58 0.18
N THR A 305 13.43 -6.24 0.32
CA THR A 305 12.58 -6.62 -0.81
C THR A 305 11.44 -5.63 -1.09
N SER A 306 11.42 -4.48 -0.40
CA SER A 306 10.48 -3.39 -0.63
C SER A 306 10.98 -2.11 0.03
N TYR A 307 10.72 -0.98 -0.61
CA TYR A 307 11.06 0.35 -0.11
C TYR A 307 9.86 1.06 0.51
N SER A 308 8.89 0.30 1.06
CA SER A 308 7.84 0.90 1.87
C SER A 308 8.43 1.48 3.17
N LEU A 309 7.79 2.50 3.74
CA LEU A 309 8.21 3.05 5.04
C LEU A 309 8.40 1.95 6.08
N LYS A 310 7.47 0.99 6.15
CA LYS A 310 7.55 -0.13 7.10
C LYS A 310 8.74 -1.05 6.88
N ASP A 311 9.13 -1.31 5.65
CA ASP A 311 10.27 -2.19 5.38
C ASP A 311 11.59 -1.49 5.64
N ILE A 312 11.73 -0.23 5.22
CA ILE A 312 12.95 0.56 5.43
C ILE A 312 13.16 0.90 6.92
N SER A 313 12.11 1.34 7.63
CA SER A 313 12.25 1.69 9.04
C SER A 313 12.53 0.46 9.92
N LYS A 314 11.94 -0.70 9.60
CA LYS A 314 12.30 -1.97 10.25
C LYS A 314 13.73 -2.40 9.98
N TYR A 315 14.24 -2.18 8.77
CA TYR A 315 15.65 -2.41 8.45
C TYR A 315 16.57 -1.60 9.39
N PHE A 316 16.17 -0.37 9.74
CA PHE A 316 16.85 0.48 10.70
C PHE A 316 16.48 0.23 12.17
N GLY A 317 15.67 -0.81 12.46
CA GLY A 317 15.33 -1.21 13.83
C GLY A 317 14.15 -0.44 14.45
N PHE A 318 13.36 0.28 13.67
CA PHE A 318 12.15 0.94 14.19
C PHE A 318 11.05 -0.07 14.48
N GLU A 319 10.39 0.07 15.62
CA GLU A 319 9.25 -0.75 16.03
C GLU A 319 8.00 0.11 16.20
N TRP A 320 6.90 -0.28 15.53
CA TRP A 320 5.60 0.35 15.71
C TRP A 320 4.97 -0.03 17.04
N ARG A 321 4.35 0.92 17.73
CA ARG A 321 3.53 0.67 18.92
C ARG A 321 2.23 -0.07 18.56
N THR A 322 1.72 0.16 17.35
CA THR A 322 0.49 -0.44 16.84
C THR A 322 0.76 -1.57 15.84
N ASN A 323 -0.15 -2.55 15.81
CA ASN A 323 -0.13 -3.60 14.77
C ASN A 323 -0.96 -3.22 13.53
N LEU A 324 -1.39 -1.97 13.42
CA LEU A 324 -2.15 -1.48 12.28
C LEU A 324 -1.26 -1.39 11.03
N ASN A 325 -1.91 -1.43 9.90
CA ASN A 325 -1.34 -1.05 8.61
C ASN A 325 -2.31 -0.08 7.92
N GLY A 326 -1.89 0.58 6.86
CA GLY A 326 -2.70 1.59 6.17
C GLY A 326 -4.06 1.10 5.69
N PHE A 327 -4.30 -0.22 5.63
CA PHE A 327 -5.59 -0.80 5.37
C PHE A 327 -6.43 -0.99 6.64
N ALA A 328 -5.79 -1.41 7.73
CA ALA A 328 -6.46 -1.60 9.00
C ALA A 328 -6.97 -0.27 9.57
N VAL A 329 -6.21 0.83 9.42
CA VAL A 329 -6.63 2.17 9.87
C VAL A 329 -7.92 2.62 9.18
N LEU A 330 -8.11 2.28 7.90
CA LEU A 330 -9.37 2.58 7.19
C LEU A 330 -10.57 1.88 7.82
N THR A 331 -10.39 0.65 8.30
CA THR A 331 -11.45 -0.10 9.00
C THR A 331 -11.73 0.49 10.37
N VAL A 332 -10.70 0.93 11.08
CA VAL A 332 -10.85 1.63 12.36
C VAL A 332 -11.61 2.94 12.14
N TYR A 333 -11.26 3.71 11.12
CA TYR A 333 -11.98 4.93 10.77
C TYR A 333 -13.44 4.68 10.34
N GLN A 334 -13.75 3.56 9.68
CA GLN A 334 -15.15 3.17 9.41
C GLN A 334 -15.94 2.95 10.72
N ARG A 335 -15.34 2.38 11.76
CA ARG A 335 -15.97 2.26 13.08
C ARG A 335 -16.24 3.63 13.69
N TYR A 336 -15.26 4.55 13.58
CA TYR A 336 -15.44 5.94 14.01
C TYR A 336 -16.65 6.60 13.33
N LEU A 337 -16.79 6.48 12.01
CA LEU A 337 -17.91 7.02 11.24
C LEU A 337 -19.26 6.39 11.62
N LYS A 338 -19.25 5.15 12.11
CA LYS A 338 -20.46 4.45 12.64
C LYS A 338 -20.78 4.79 14.09
N GLY A 339 -20.04 5.74 14.69
CA GLY A 339 -20.30 6.26 16.04
C GLY A 339 -19.39 5.72 17.15
N ASP A 340 -18.47 4.81 16.86
CA ASP A 340 -17.49 4.32 17.83
C ASP A 340 -16.31 5.31 17.95
N LYS A 341 -16.54 6.38 18.71
CA LYS A 341 -15.53 7.44 18.90
C LYS A 341 -14.32 6.99 19.73
N SER A 342 -14.40 5.85 20.42
CA SER A 342 -13.31 5.31 21.27
C SER A 342 -12.07 4.89 20.48
N VAL A 343 -12.22 4.64 19.17
CA VAL A 343 -11.13 4.19 18.29
C VAL A 343 -10.21 5.33 17.83
N MET A 344 -10.51 6.58 18.17
CA MET A 344 -9.77 7.73 17.65
C MET A 344 -8.30 7.73 18.08
N GLN A 345 -8.02 7.31 19.31
CA GLN A 345 -6.65 7.21 19.81
C GLN A 345 -5.81 6.20 19.02
N GLU A 346 -6.41 5.09 18.61
CA GLU A 346 -5.74 4.08 17.78
C GLU A 346 -5.33 4.63 16.40
N ILE A 347 -6.14 5.54 15.84
CA ILE A 347 -5.82 6.23 14.58
C ILE A 347 -4.68 7.23 14.78
N TYR A 348 -4.72 8.01 15.86
CA TYR A 348 -3.64 8.95 16.19
C TYR A 348 -2.32 8.24 16.43
N ASP A 349 -2.33 7.16 17.22
CA ASP A 349 -1.13 6.36 17.51
C ASP A 349 -0.51 5.78 16.23
N TYR A 350 -1.35 5.35 15.28
CA TYR A 350 -0.87 4.85 13.99
C TYR A 350 -0.20 5.94 13.15
N ASN A 351 -0.86 7.10 12.98
CA ASN A 351 -0.33 8.21 12.20
C ASN A 351 0.93 8.81 12.86
N GLU A 352 0.95 8.92 14.20
CA GLU A 352 2.15 9.33 14.93
C GLU A 352 3.30 8.36 14.71
N ASP A 353 3.05 7.04 14.71
CA ASP A 353 4.07 6.03 14.44
C ASP A 353 4.64 6.17 13.02
N ASP A 354 3.82 6.46 12.00
CA ASP A 354 4.29 6.67 10.63
C ASP A 354 5.14 7.96 10.53
N CYS A 355 4.77 9.05 11.23
CA CYS A 355 5.61 10.24 11.35
C CYS A 355 6.96 9.92 12.05
N ARG A 356 6.94 9.20 13.17
CA ARG A 356 8.16 8.82 13.92
C ARG A 356 9.05 7.87 13.12
N ALA A 357 8.47 6.94 12.37
CA ALA A 357 9.19 6.05 11.46
C ALA A 357 9.89 6.84 10.34
N THR A 358 9.20 7.82 9.74
CA THR A 358 9.78 8.70 8.72
C THR A 358 10.96 9.51 9.27
N ARG A 359 10.81 10.09 10.48
CA ARG A 359 11.91 10.76 11.16
C ARG A 359 13.08 9.81 11.43
N HIS A 360 12.80 8.62 11.96
CA HIS A 360 13.82 7.63 12.26
C HIS A 360 14.63 7.28 11.01
N VAL A 361 13.95 7.03 9.89
CA VAL A 361 14.63 6.76 8.61
C VAL A 361 15.48 7.93 8.18
N LEU A 362 14.99 9.18 8.26
CA LEU A 362 15.77 10.37 7.90
C LEU A 362 17.05 10.48 8.74
N GLU A 363 16.96 10.28 10.06
CA GLU A 363 18.12 10.37 10.97
C GLU A 363 19.13 9.22 10.72
N GLU A 364 18.66 8.02 10.37
CA GLU A 364 19.55 6.93 10.00
C GLU A 364 20.25 7.20 8.65
N LEU A 365 19.56 7.82 7.68
CA LEU A 365 20.17 8.18 6.39
C LEU A 365 21.25 9.25 6.52
N LYS A 366 21.18 10.15 7.51
CA LYS A 366 22.23 11.15 7.78
C LYS A 366 23.55 10.54 8.24
N LYS A 367 23.53 9.30 8.75
CA LYS A 367 24.73 8.61 9.24
C LYS A 367 25.59 8.01 8.12
N PHE A 368 25.05 7.90 6.90
CA PHE A 368 25.77 7.45 5.71
C PHE A 368 26.48 8.63 5.03
#